data_601e98489dc0be2748c0207cadc02138
#
_entry.id   601e98489dc0be2748c0207cadc02138
#
_cell.length_a   1.000
_cell.length_b   1.000
_cell.length_c   1.000
_cell.angle_alpha   90.00
_cell.angle_beta   90.00
_cell.angle_gamma   90.00
#
_symmetry.space_group_name_H-M   'P 1'
#
loop_
_entity.id
_entity.type
_entity.pdbx_description
1 polymer ?
#
loop_
_entity_poly.entity_id
_entity_poly.type
_entity_poly.pdbx_seq_one_letter_code
_entity_poly.pdbx_strand_id
1 'polypeptide(L)'
;VTGMTGDGINDAPALRRADVGFAMGSGTQVAKDAGDIVILDNRLSSIVRAVLYGRTVFKSIRKFITLQLTMNFSAVGVTMICPFLGIDSPVTVVQMLWINLIMDTLGGLAFAGEPPLQAYMREPPKRRDESILNRYMVNEIALLGGATVAVCLLFLKHPLITSQFRATEGNLCLLTAFFALFIFSSVFNCFNARTDRLGLFAGLKKNPVFLGIMLAVLVIPVSYTHLRAHETLANL
;
A
#
# COMPACT_ATOMS: atom_id res chain seq x y z
N VAL A 1 -7.98 -19.40 13.83
CA VAL A 1 -6.78 -19.07 14.58
C VAL A 1 -7.11 -19.06 16.07
N THR A 2 -6.39 -19.85 16.83
CA THR A 2 -6.55 -20.02 18.29
C THR A 2 -5.32 -19.50 19.01
N GLY A 3 -5.53 -18.76 20.11
CA GLY A 3 -4.48 -18.33 21.02
C GLY A 3 -4.53 -19.15 22.32
N MET A 4 -3.37 -19.50 22.85
CA MET A 4 -3.25 -20.16 24.17
C MET A 4 -2.36 -19.32 25.07
N THR A 5 -2.65 -19.32 26.36
CA THR A 5 -1.82 -18.68 27.38
C THR A 5 -1.32 -19.72 28.38
N GLY A 6 -0.08 -19.57 28.85
CA GLY A 6 0.51 -20.46 29.83
C GLY A 6 1.73 -19.85 30.50
N ASP A 7 2.08 -20.38 31.69
CA ASP A 7 3.23 -19.94 32.47
C ASP A 7 4.07 -21.11 33.04
N GLY A 8 3.54 -22.32 32.98
CA GLY A 8 4.15 -23.53 33.52
C GLY A 8 4.83 -24.42 32.50
N ILE A 9 5.65 -25.35 32.95
CA ILE A 9 6.28 -26.39 32.12
C ILE A 9 5.21 -27.25 31.43
N ASN A 10 4.09 -27.50 32.13
CA ASN A 10 2.98 -28.33 31.64
C ASN A 10 2.22 -27.65 30.49
N ASP A 11 2.33 -26.33 30.36
CA ASP A 11 1.65 -25.55 29.30
C ASP A 11 2.44 -25.53 27.99
N ALA A 12 3.74 -25.84 28.04
CA ALA A 12 4.61 -25.77 26.88
C ALA A 12 4.11 -26.56 25.66
N PRO A 13 3.57 -27.80 25.78
CA PRO A 13 3.01 -28.52 24.63
C PRO A 13 1.77 -27.82 24.03
N ALA A 14 0.93 -27.22 24.87
CA ALA A 14 -0.26 -26.50 24.46
C ALA A 14 0.09 -25.18 23.76
N LEU A 15 1.08 -24.43 24.28
CA LEU A 15 1.61 -23.20 23.68
C LEU A 15 2.18 -23.48 22.27
N ARG A 16 2.98 -24.55 22.11
CA ARG A 16 3.54 -24.93 20.80
C ARG A 16 2.48 -25.41 19.79
N ARG A 17 1.36 -25.94 20.26
CA ARG A 17 0.29 -26.45 19.38
C ARG A 17 -0.72 -25.39 18.99
N ALA A 18 -0.77 -24.28 19.71
CA ALA A 18 -1.61 -23.13 19.38
C ALA A 18 -1.17 -22.48 18.07
N ASP A 19 -2.06 -21.72 17.42
CA ASP A 19 -1.67 -20.89 16.29
C ASP A 19 -0.84 -19.67 16.79
N VAL A 20 -1.08 -19.22 18.02
CA VAL A 20 -0.28 -18.20 18.73
C VAL A 20 -0.21 -18.56 20.20
N GLY A 21 0.99 -18.87 20.70
CA GLY A 21 1.26 -19.14 22.12
C GLY A 21 1.68 -17.86 22.85
N PHE A 22 0.97 -17.51 23.93
CA PHE A 22 1.31 -16.36 24.79
C PHE A 22 1.90 -16.89 26.11
N ALA A 23 3.19 -16.75 26.32
CA ALA A 23 3.84 -17.08 27.57
C ALA A 23 3.84 -15.88 28.53
N MET A 24 3.59 -16.11 29.82
CA MET A 24 3.66 -15.05 30.82
C MET A 24 5.11 -14.72 31.19
N GLY A 25 5.42 -13.45 31.40
CA GLY A 25 6.76 -12.98 31.75
C GLY A 25 7.29 -13.54 33.08
N SER A 26 6.40 -13.83 34.04
CA SER A 26 6.71 -14.53 35.28
C SER A 26 6.80 -16.06 35.14
N GLY A 27 6.44 -16.59 33.96
CA GLY A 27 6.43 -18.02 33.70
C GLY A 27 7.84 -18.64 33.63
N THR A 28 7.87 -19.97 33.58
CA THR A 28 9.10 -20.74 33.43
C THR A 28 9.78 -20.47 32.09
N GLN A 29 11.11 -20.66 32.04
CA GLN A 29 11.85 -20.51 30.78
C GLN A 29 11.31 -21.45 29.69
N VAL A 30 10.92 -22.66 30.06
CA VAL A 30 10.35 -23.65 29.12
C VAL A 30 9.05 -23.17 28.51
N ALA A 31 8.18 -22.48 29.27
CA ALA A 31 6.97 -21.89 28.74
C ALA A 31 7.27 -20.70 27.81
N LYS A 32 8.26 -19.86 28.15
CA LYS A 32 8.71 -18.74 27.32
C LYS A 32 9.29 -19.21 25.98
N ASP A 33 10.09 -20.27 26.01
CA ASP A 33 10.71 -20.85 24.81
C ASP A 33 9.68 -21.60 23.92
N ALA A 34 8.53 -21.98 24.52
CA ALA A 34 7.44 -22.62 23.81
C ALA A 34 6.41 -21.65 23.22
N GLY A 35 6.34 -20.42 23.75
CA GLY A 35 5.42 -19.37 23.30
C GLY A 35 5.99 -18.54 22.14
N ASP A 36 5.11 -18.02 21.28
CA ASP A 36 5.48 -17.09 20.22
C ASP A 36 5.65 -15.65 20.73
N ILE A 37 4.92 -15.29 21.79
CA ILE A 37 4.90 -13.94 22.37
C ILE A 37 5.02 -14.06 23.89
N VAL A 38 5.93 -13.28 24.49
CA VAL A 38 6.09 -13.19 25.95
C VAL A 38 5.44 -11.91 26.46
N ILE A 39 4.49 -12.04 27.39
CA ILE A 39 3.76 -10.94 28.05
C ILE A 39 4.49 -10.50 29.31
N LEU A 40 5.33 -9.49 29.19
CA LEU A 40 6.25 -9.06 30.25
C LEU A 40 5.55 -8.57 31.53
N ASP A 41 4.40 -7.93 31.39
CA ASP A 41 3.63 -7.35 32.50
C ASP A 41 2.60 -8.31 33.11
N ASN A 42 2.52 -9.53 32.61
CA ASN A 42 1.58 -10.59 33.04
C ASN A 42 0.11 -10.17 33.03
N ARG A 43 -0.26 -9.18 32.20
CA ARG A 43 -1.64 -8.66 32.14
C ARG A 43 -2.40 -9.24 30.96
N LEU A 44 -3.60 -9.72 31.20
CA LEU A 44 -4.50 -10.16 30.14
C LEU A 44 -4.84 -9.03 29.15
N SER A 45 -4.88 -7.77 29.64
CA SER A 45 -5.08 -6.59 28.80
C SER A 45 -3.99 -6.41 27.74
N SER A 46 -2.76 -6.86 28.01
CA SER A 46 -1.65 -6.80 27.05
C SER A 46 -1.78 -7.85 25.97
N ILE A 47 -2.34 -9.03 26.27
CA ILE A 47 -2.73 -10.03 25.27
C ILE A 47 -3.80 -9.44 24.33
N VAL A 48 -4.84 -8.82 24.89
CA VAL A 48 -5.89 -8.17 24.08
C VAL A 48 -5.30 -7.08 23.17
N ARG A 49 -4.36 -6.30 23.66
CA ARG A 49 -3.64 -5.30 22.84
C ARG A 49 -2.81 -5.97 21.75
N ALA A 50 -2.08 -7.04 22.05
CA ALA A 50 -1.29 -7.77 21.06
C ALA A 50 -2.19 -8.29 19.91
N VAL A 51 -3.35 -8.86 20.24
CA VAL A 51 -4.35 -9.30 19.25
C VAL A 51 -4.85 -8.11 18.41
N LEU A 52 -5.16 -6.96 19.04
CA LEU A 52 -5.59 -5.76 18.34
C LEU A 52 -4.53 -5.26 17.35
N TYR A 53 -3.27 -5.19 17.77
CA TYR A 53 -2.16 -4.81 16.90
C TYR A 53 -1.93 -5.81 15.77
N GLY A 54 -1.97 -7.11 16.05
CA GLY A 54 -1.85 -8.15 15.02
C GLY A 54 -2.94 -8.04 13.96
N ARG A 55 -4.19 -7.79 14.36
CA ARG A 55 -5.30 -7.55 13.44
C ARG A 55 -5.11 -6.26 12.61
N THR A 56 -4.57 -5.21 13.24
CA THR A 56 -4.26 -3.95 12.54
C THR A 56 -3.19 -4.16 11.49
N VAL A 57 -2.08 -4.83 11.83
CA VAL A 57 -1.00 -5.16 10.89
C VAL A 57 -1.53 -5.97 9.71
N PHE A 58 -2.35 -6.99 9.96
CA PHE A 58 -2.95 -7.79 8.90
C PHE A 58 -3.81 -6.94 7.94
N LYS A 59 -4.62 -6.03 8.48
CA LYS A 59 -5.43 -5.10 7.68
C LYS A 59 -4.55 -4.14 6.87
N SER A 60 -3.49 -3.60 7.47
CA SER A 60 -2.53 -2.71 6.79
C SER A 60 -1.82 -3.42 5.64
N ILE A 61 -1.39 -4.66 5.85
CA ILE A 61 -0.79 -5.50 4.78
C ILE A 61 -1.79 -5.71 3.63
N ARG A 62 -3.04 -6.04 3.91
CA ARG A 62 -4.06 -6.22 2.86
C ARG A 62 -4.28 -4.94 2.05
N LYS A 63 -4.41 -3.79 2.72
CA LYS A 63 -4.55 -2.48 2.06
C LYS A 63 -3.36 -2.16 1.18
N PHE A 64 -2.15 -2.40 1.67
CA PHE A 64 -0.92 -2.22 0.91
C PHE A 64 -0.87 -3.12 -0.32
N ILE A 65 -1.17 -4.42 -0.18
CA ILE A 65 -1.21 -5.38 -1.29
C ILE A 65 -2.24 -4.96 -2.34
N THR A 66 -3.46 -4.54 -1.92
CA THR A 66 -4.49 -4.05 -2.84
C THR A 66 -3.98 -2.86 -3.65
N LEU A 67 -3.38 -1.88 -2.98
CA LEU A 67 -2.79 -0.72 -3.65
C LEU A 67 -1.72 -1.13 -4.66
N GLN A 68 -0.75 -1.94 -4.22
CA GLN A 68 0.38 -2.37 -5.02
C GLN A 68 -0.06 -3.13 -6.28
N LEU A 69 -0.99 -4.07 -6.13
CA LEU A 69 -1.53 -4.81 -7.27
C LEU A 69 -2.34 -3.91 -8.21
N THR A 70 -3.10 -2.95 -7.68
CA THR A 70 -3.84 -1.98 -8.51
C THR A 70 -2.89 -1.15 -9.36
N MET A 71 -1.81 -0.66 -8.79
CA MET A 71 -0.82 0.16 -9.50
C MET A 71 -0.06 -0.65 -10.55
N ASN A 72 0.40 -1.86 -10.20
CA ASN A 72 1.07 -2.75 -11.13
C ASN A 72 0.15 -3.17 -12.28
N PHE A 73 -1.11 -3.50 -12.00
CA PHE A 73 -2.11 -3.80 -13.01
C PHE A 73 -2.31 -2.60 -13.97
N SER A 74 -2.39 -1.39 -13.42
CA SER A 74 -2.54 -0.17 -14.23
C SER A 74 -1.31 0.09 -15.09
N ALA A 75 -0.11 -0.05 -14.55
CA ALA A 75 1.14 0.16 -15.27
C ALA A 75 1.31 -0.83 -16.42
N VAL A 76 1.07 -2.12 -16.15
CA VAL A 76 1.11 -3.17 -17.19
C VAL A 76 0.02 -2.93 -18.23
N GLY A 77 -1.20 -2.60 -17.81
CA GLY A 77 -2.32 -2.33 -18.72
C GLY A 77 -2.03 -1.19 -19.68
N VAL A 78 -1.52 -0.07 -19.20
CA VAL A 78 -1.13 1.08 -20.03
C VAL A 78 -0.01 0.68 -21.00
N THR A 79 1.07 0.07 -20.48
CA THR A 79 2.23 -0.31 -21.31
C THR A 79 1.85 -1.32 -22.40
N MET A 80 0.90 -2.20 -22.12
CA MET A 80 0.45 -3.24 -23.04
C MET A 80 -0.48 -2.67 -24.14
N ILE A 81 -1.34 -1.70 -23.79
CA ILE A 81 -2.34 -1.15 -24.72
C ILE A 81 -1.77 -0.03 -25.60
N CYS A 82 -0.86 0.80 -25.07
CA CYS A 82 -0.32 1.97 -25.79
C CYS A 82 0.27 1.66 -27.18
N PRO A 83 1.05 0.59 -27.38
CA PRO A 83 1.57 0.26 -28.73
C PRO A 83 0.47 0.00 -29.76
N PHE A 84 -0.64 -0.64 -29.38
CA PHE A 84 -1.78 -0.85 -30.28
C PHE A 84 -2.50 0.45 -30.66
N LEU A 85 -2.32 1.49 -29.86
CA LEU A 85 -2.86 2.82 -30.13
C LEU A 85 -1.87 3.74 -30.89
N GLY A 86 -0.69 3.21 -31.27
CA GLY A 86 0.37 3.96 -31.95
C GLY A 86 1.12 4.91 -31.00
N ILE A 87 1.18 4.60 -29.72
CA ILE A 87 1.95 5.36 -28.73
C ILE A 87 3.12 4.48 -28.31
N ASP A 88 4.33 4.88 -28.67
CA ASP A 88 5.54 4.18 -28.21
C ASP A 88 5.75 4.41 -26.72
N SER A 89 6.07 3.35 -25.99
CA SER A 89 6.45 3.29 -24.56
C SER A 89 6.15 4.55 -23.74
N PRO A 90 4.93 4.71 -23.20
CA PRO A 90 4.55 5.94 -22.47
C PRO A 90 5.31 6.07 -21.15
N VAL A 91 5.87 4.99 -20.64
CA VAL A 91 6.69 4.92 -19.42
C VAL A 91 7.95 4.13 -19.73
N THR A 92 9.10 4.67 -19.37
CA THR A 92 10.38 3.96 -19.49
C THR A 92 10.53 2.90 -18.37
N VAL A 93 11.36 1.87 -18.61
CA VAL A 93 11.67 0.84 -17.62
C VAL A 93 12.23 1.46 -16.32
N VAL A 94 13.08 2.48 -16.44
CA VAL A 94 13.65 3.20 -15.30
C VAL A 94 12.57 3.91 -14.49
N GLN A 95 11.62 4.56 -15.15
CA GLN A 95 10.48 5.19 -14.48
C GLN A 95 9.59 4.17 -13.76
N MET A 96 9.35 3.01 -14.37
CA MET A 96 8.61 1.91 -13.73
C MET A 96 9.31 1.39 -12.47
N LEU A 97 10.62 1.13 -12.56
CA LEU A 97 11.42 0.68 -11.41
C LEU A 97 11.42 1.74 -10.30
N TRP A 98 11.52 3.01 -10.65
CA TRP A 98 11.49 4.10 -9.70
C TRP A 98 10.13 4.21 -8.99
N ILE A 99 9.02 4.13 -9.74
CA ILE A 99 7.66 4.12 -9.15
C ILE A 99 7.53 2.96 -8.18
N ASN A 100 7.90 1.74 -8.60
CA ASN A 100 7.78 0.56 -7.76
C ASN A 100 8.63 0.72 -6.49
N LEU A 101 9.89 1.14 -6.59
CA LEU A 101 10.77 1.35 -5.43
C LEU A 101 10.17 2.36 -4.43
N ILE A 102 9.70 3.50 -4.91
CA ILE A 102 9.11 4.55 -4.08
C ILE A 102 7.78 4.09 -3.47
N MET A 103 6.91 3.49 -4.27
CA MET A 103 5.60 3.05 -3.79
C MET A 103 5.71 1.85 -2.84
N ASP A 104 6.64 0.92 -3.06
CA ASP A 104 6.87 -0.22 -2.17
C ASP A 104 7.41 0.22 -0.81
N THR A 105 8.42 1.09 -0.82
CA THR A 105 9.06 1.52 0.43
C THR A 105 8.21 2.54 1.18
N LEU A 106 7.85 3.64 0.55
CA LEU A 106 7.13 4.73 1.21
C LEU A 106 5.65 4.38 1.43
N GLY A 107 5.00 3.69 0.48
CA GLY A 107 3.64 3.21 0.64
C GLY A 107 3.54 2.19 1.77
N GLY A 108 4.44 1.21 1.82
CA GLY A 108 4.52 0.25 2.92
C GLY A 108 4.68 0.93 4.29
N LEU A 109 5.58 1.92 4.40
CA LEU A 109 5.79 2.69 5.62
C LEU A 109 4.55 3.53 6.00
N ALA A 110 3.86 4.11 5.03
CA ALA A 110 2.64 4.89 5.26
C ALA A 110 1.52 4.02 5.86
N PHE A 111 1.32 2.80 5.35
CA PHE A 111 0.33 1.86 5.88
C PHE A 111 0.77 1.20 7.19
N ALA A 112 2.06 1.04 7.45
CA ALA A 112 2.57 0.54 8.72
C ALA A 112 2.25 1.47 9.90
N GLY A 113 2.13 2.78 9.64
CA GLY A 113 1.75 3.78 10.65
C GLY A 113 0.26 3.88 10.98
N GLU A 114 -0.60 3.02 10.42
CA GLU A 114 -2.05 3.07 10.70
C GLU A 114 -2.36 2.74 12.17
N PRO A 115 -3.16 3.57 12.85
CA PRO A 115 -3.48 3.37 14.25
C PRO A 115 -4.44 2.17 14.44
N PRO A 116 -4.32 1.43 15.55
CA PRO A 116 -5.21 0.32 15.86
C PRO A 116 -6.64 0.82 16.09
N LEU A 117 -7.61 0.21 15.40
CA LEU A 117 -9.03 0.52 15.53
C LEU A 117 -9.74 -0.55 16.36
N GLN A 118 -10.42 -0.14 17.44
CA GLN A 118 -11.20 -1.04 18.29
C GLN A 118 -12.27 -1.84 17.52
N ALA A 119 -12.72 -1.31 16.39
CA ALA A 119 -13.67 -2.01 15.51
C ALA A 119 -13.15 -3.37 15.03
N TYR A 120 -11.82 -3.53 14.87
CA TYR A 120 -11.22 -4.79 14.44
C TYR A 120 -11.37 -5.92 15.45
N MET A 121 -11.57 -5.60 16.75
CA MET A 121 -11.83 -6.61 17.78
C MET A 121 -13.23 -7.22 17.70
N ARG A 122 -14.17 -6.55 16.99
CA ARG A 122 -15.54 -7.06 16.78
C ARG A 122 -15.63 -8.03 15.60
N GLU A 123 -14.61 -8.08 14.76
CA GLU A 123 -14.57 -9.01 13.64
C GLU A 123 -14.33 -10.44 14.15
N PRO A 124 -14.94 -11.45 13.49
CA PRO A 124 -14.67 -12.85 13.81
C PRO A 124 -13.19 -13.19 13.58
N PRO A 125 -12.66 -14.20 14.29
CA PRO A 125 -11.30 -14.67 14.08
C PRO A 125 -11.12 -15.18 12.64
N LYS A 126 -9.96 -14.88 12.07
CA LYS A 126 -9.61 -15.34 10.71
C LYS A 126 -9.33 -16.83 10.70
N ARG A 127 -9.67 -17.49 9.60
CA ARG A 127 -9.28 -18.88 9.37
C ARG A 127 -7.81 -18.93 8.94
N ARG A 128 -7.12 -20.01 9.28
CA ARG A 128 -5.70 -20.19 8.93
C ARG A 128 -5.48 -20.33 7.41
N ASP A 129 -6.46 -20.94 6.74
CA ASP A 129 -6.48 -21.19 5.30
C ASP A 129 -7.11 -20.04 4.48
N GLU A 130 -7.48 -18.92 5.13
CA GLU A 130 -8.07 -17.77 4.43
C GLU A 130 -7.02 -17.09 3.54
N SER A 131 -7.30 -16.99 2.25
CA SER A 131 -6.45 -16.24 1.32
C SER A 131 -6.33 -14.77 1.71
N ILE A 132 -5.13 -14.21 1.56
CA ILE A 132 -4.88 -12.77 1.73
C ILE A 132 -5.74 -11.97 0.73
N LEU A 133 -5.77 -12.43 -0.53
CA LEU A 133 -6.62 -11.86 -1.57
C LEU A 133 -8.00 -12.50 -1.52
N ASN A 134 -9.02 -11.70 -1.24
CA ASN A 134 -10.42 -12.12 -1.35
C ASN A 134 -11.04 -11.59 -2.66
N ARG A 135 -12.22 -12.09 -3.02
CA ARG A 135 -12.93 -11.67 -4.25
C ARG A 135 -13.22 -10.17 -4.28
N TYR A 136 -13.49 -9.57 -3.12
CA TYR A 136 -13.71 -8.13 -3.03
C TYR A 136 -12.47 -7.35 -3.44
N MET A 137 -11.29 -7.71 -2.90
CA MET A 137 -10.01 -7.07 -3.26
C MET A 137 -9.70 -7.24 -4.76
N VAL A 138 -9.94 -8.43 -5.32
CA VAL A 138 -9.71 -8.67 -6.76
C VAL A 138 -10.62 -7.78 -7.62
N ASN A 139 -11.90 -7.66 -7.26
CA ASN A 139 -12.82 -6.78 -7.96
C ASN A 139 -12.42 -5.30 -7.82
N GLU A 140 -11.98 -4.88 -6.64
CA GLU A 140 -11.48 -3.53 -6.39
C GLU A 140 -10.24 -3.23 -7.25
N ILE A 141 -9.26 -4.14 -7.29
CA ILE A 141 -8.05 -4.04 -8.12
C ILE A 141 -8.42 -3.92 -9.60
N ALA A 142 -9.33 -4.77 -10.08
CA ALA A 142 -9.75 -4.76 -11.48
C ALA A 142 -10.49 -3.45 -11.84
N LEU A 143 -11.40 -2.99 -10.96
CA LEU A 143 -12.18 -1.78 -11.19
C LEU A 143 -11.32 -0.52 -11.15
N LEU A 144 -10.57 -0.33 -10.05
CA LEU A 144 -9.73 0.87 -9.88
C LEU A 144 -8.54 0.87 -10.85
N GLY A 145 -7.92 -0.29 -11.05
CA GLY A 145 -6.84 -0.43 -12.03
C GLY A 145 -7.32 -0.18 -13.44
N GLY A 146 -8.45 -0.76 -13.83
CA GLY A 146 -9.08 -0.53 -15.14
C GLY A 146 -9.49 0.93 -15.34
N ALA A 147 -10.06 1.57 -14.32
CA ALA A 147 -10.38 3.00 -14.35
C ALA A 147 -9.11 3.87 -14.52
N THR A 148 -8.04 3.55 -13.80
CA THR A 148 -6.75 4.24 -13.93
C THR A 148 -6.17 4.08 -15.34
N VAL A 149 -6.21 2.87 -15.91
CA VAL A 149 -5.80 2.63 -17.31
C VAL A 149 -6.63 3.49 -18.28
N ALA A 150 -7.96 3.49 -18.12
CA ALA A 150 -8.85 4.29 -18.97
C ALA A 150 -8.53 5.79 -18.91
N VAL A 151 -8.33 6.35 -17.71
CA VAL A 151 -7.94 7.75 -17.52
C VAL A 151 -6.58 8.03 -18.19
N CYS A 152 -5.60 7.16 -18.03
CA CYS A 152 -4.28 7.28 -18.63
C CYS A 152 -4.35 7.27 -20.18
N LEU A 153 -5.12 6.35 -20.76
CA LEU A 153 -5.30 6.26 -22.21
C LEU A 153 -6.07 7.46 -22.77
N LEU A 154 -7.10 7.92 -22.07
CA LEU A 154 -7.82 9.14 -22.42
C LEU A 154 -6.90 10.36 -22.40
N PHE A 155 -6.05 10.49 -21.38
CA PHE A 155 -5.08 11.58 -21.29
C PHE A 155 -4.12 11.60 -22.47
N LEU A 156 -3.61 10.43 -22.88
CA LEU A 156 -2.65 10.30 -23.98
C LEU A 156 -3.27 10.49 -25.37
N LYS A 157 -4.57 10.24 -25.55
CA LYS A 157 -5.24 10.21 -26.86
C LYS A 157 -6.22 11.35 -27.09
N HIS A 158 -6.75 11.98 -26.04
CA HIS A 158 -7.82 12.95 -26.19
C HIS A 158 -7.30 14.25 -26.85
N PRO A 159 -7.87 14.69 -28.02
CA PRO A 159 -7.35 15.82 -28.78
C PRO A 159 -7.28 17.13 -28.00
N LEU A 160 -8.26 17.40 -27.11
CA LEU A 160 -8.27 18.60 -26.27
C LEU A 160 -7.11 18.66 -25.29
N ILE A 161 -6.60 17.50 -24.86
CA ILE A 161 -5.48 17.39 -23.93
C ILE A 161 -4.18 17.51 -24.72
N THR A 162 -4.03 16.70 -25.78
CA THR A 162 -2.80 16.66 -26.59
C THR A 162 -2.52 18.00 -27.27
N SER A 163 -3.55 18.77 -27.65
CA SER A 163 -3.41 20.10 -28.25
C SER A 163 -2.84 21.16 -27.29
N GLN A 164 -2.91 20.94 -25.97
CA GLN A 164 -2.36 21.87 -24.98
C GLN A 164 -0.83 21.72 -24.82
N PHE A 165 -0.28 20.61 -25.27
CA PHE A 165 1.16 20.35 -25.18
C PHE A 165 1.85 20.73 -26.49
N ARG A 166 3.00 21.40 -26.39
CA ARG A 166 3.82 21.74 -27.56
C ARG A 166 4.30 20.45 -28.23
N ALA A 167 4.22 20.42 -29.56
CA ALA A 167 4.82 19.37 -30.37
C ALA A 167 6.36 19.46 -30.25
N THR A 168 6.93 18.66 -29.36
CA THR A 168 8.37 18.47 -29.21
C THR A 168 8.77 17.13 -29.77
N GLU A 169 10.02 16.98 -30.17
CA GLU A 169 10.54 15.67 -30.60
C GLU A 169 10.21 14.59 -29.55
N GLY A 170 9.53 13.52 -29.99
CA GLY A 170 9.11 12.42 -29.15
C GLY A 170 7.99 12.73 -28.13
N ASN A 171 7.22 13.84 -28.30
CA ASN A 171 6.13 14.23 -27.38
C ASN A 171 6.56 14.32 -25.90
N LEU A 172 7.79 14.73 -25.61
CA LEU A 172 8.41 14.70 -24.29
C LEU A 172 7.57 15.42 -23.23
N CYS A 173 6.98 16.58 -23.56
CA CYS A 173 6.13 17.35 -22.64
C CYS A 173 4.87 16.57 -22.25
N LEU A 174 4.22 15.91 -23.21
CA LEU A 174 3.04 15.09 -22.97
C LEU A 174 3.39 13.86 -22.10
N LEU A 175 4.49 13.18 -22.39
CA LEU A 175 4.94 12.01 -21.61
C LEU A 175 5.37 12.38 -20.20
N THR A 176 5.97 13.56 -20.00
CA THR A 176 6.31 14.06 -18.66
C THR A 176 5.05 14.36 -17.86
N ALA A 177 4.05 15.00 -18.47
CA ALA A 177 2.77 15.28 -17.83
C ALA A 177 1.99 13.98 -17.55
N PHE A 178 2.06 13.00 -18.45
CA PHE A 178 1.51 11.66 -18.24
C PHE A 178 2.15 10.96 -17.02
N PHE A 179 3.46 11.02 -16.91
CA PHE A 179 4.16 10.45 -15.74
C PHE A 179 3.72 11.09 -14.43
N ALA A 180 3.57 12.43 -14.42
CA ALA A 180 3.01 13.14 -13.28
C ALA A 180 1.58 12.69 -12.96
N LEU A 181 0.70 12.58 -13.98
CA LEU A 181 -0.66 12.08 -13.82
C LEU A 181 -0.69 10.68 -13.19
N PHE A 182 0.20 9.78 -13.63
CA PHE A 182 0.29 8.42 -13.09
C PHE A 182 0.68 8.43 -11.62
N ILE A 183 1.64 9.28 -11.20
CA ILE A 183 2.03 9.42 -9.80
C ILE A 183 0.88 10.03 -8.97
N PHE A 184 0.20 11.07 -9.46
CA PHE A 184 -0.96 11.63 -8.78
C PHE A 184 -2.08 10.61 -8.60
N SER A 185 -2.35 9.78 -9.62
CA SER A 185 -3.30 8.68 -9.53
C SER A 185 -2.90 7.66 -8.49
N SER A 186 -1.60 7.35 -8.39
CA SER A 186 -1.05 6.45 -7.36
C SER A 186 -1.27 6.97 -5.96
N VAL A 187 -0.98 8.25 -5.73
CA VAL A 187 -1.21 8.90 -4.42
C VAL A 187 -2.70 8.93 -4.09
N PHE A 188 -3.55 9.25 -5.06
CA PHE A 188 -5.01 9.22 -4.86
C PHE A 188 -5.50 7.82 -4.48
N ASN A 189 -4.99 6.79 -5.15
CA ASN A 189 -5.30 5.40 -4.81
C ASN A 189 -4.80 5.00 -3.41
N CYS A 190 -3.69 5.59 -2.90
CA CYS A 190 -3.28 5.40 -1.50
C CYS A 190 -4.34 5.90 -0.52
N PHE A 191 -4.94 7.07 -0.77
CA PHE A 191 -6.04 7.58 0.05
C PHE A 191 -7.28 6.69 -0.03
N ASN A 192 -7.62 6.17 -1.22
CA ASN A 192 -8.71 5.23 -1.41
C ASN A 192 -8.48 3.92 -0.65
N ALA A 193 -7.33 3.29 -0.80
CA ALA A 193 -6.99 2.02 -0.16
C ALA A 193 -6.93 2.14 1.38
N ARG A 194 -6.63 3.34 1.92
CA ARG A 194 -6.54 3.57 3.36
C ARG A 194 -7.88 3.46 4.07
N THR A 195 -8.97 3.89 3.45
CA THR A 195 -10.28 4.01 4.10
C THR A 195 -11.35 3.17 3.43
N ASP A 196 -12.09 2.42 4.22
CA ASP A 196 -13.30 1.69 3.77
C ASP A 196 -14.54 2.61 3.76
N ARG A 197 -14.37 3.92 3.98
CA ARG A 197 -15.46 4.92 4.04
C ARG A 197 -15.37 5.87 2.87
N LEU A 198 -16.50 6.46 2.46
CA LEU A 198 -16.57 7.46 1.40
C LEU A 198 -15.76 8.74 1.67
N GLY A 199 -15.43 9.01 2.94
CA GLY A 199 -14.59 10.15 3.30
C GLY A 199 -13.09 9.84 3.19
N LEU A 200 -12.45 10.19 2.09
CA LEU A 200 -11.02 9.97 1.81
C LEU A 200 -10.08 10.49 2.91
N PHE A 201 -10.46 11.59 3.56
CA PHE A 201 -9.68 12.23 4.62
C PHE A 201 -10.05 11.76 6.03
N ALA A 202 -10.95 10.75 6.15
CA ALA A 202 -11.36 10.24 7.46
C ALA A 202 -10.17 9.70 8.25
N GLY A 203 -10.00 10.18 9.48
CA GLY A 203 -8.92 9.72 10.38
C GLY A 203 -7.51 10.13 9.97
N LEU A 204 -7.31 11.02 9.00
CA LEU A 204 -5.98 11.46 8.54
C LEU A 204 -5.14 12.10 9.67
N LYS A 205 -5.81 12.83 10.57
CA LYS A 205 -5.15 13.42 11.75
C LYS A 205 -4.53 12.39 12.70
N LYS A 206 -4.96 11.12 12.64
CA LYS A 206 -4.44 10.04 13.49
C LYS A 206 -3.19 9.38 12.92
N ASN A 207 -2.86 9.64 11.66
CA ASN A 207 -1.66 9.13 11.00
C ASN A 207 -0.92 10.28 10.27
N PRO A 208 -0.18 11.13 10.99
CA PRO A 208 0.57 12.23 10.38
C PRO A 208 1.73 11.71 9.50
N VAL A 209 2.24 10.51 9.77
CA VAL A 209 3.29 9.87 8.98
C VAL A 209 2.80 9.58 7.56
N PHE A 210 1.57 9.07 7.43
CA PHE A 210 0.96 8.86 6.11
C PHE A 210 0.91 10.15 5.30
N LEU A 211 0.44 11.25 5.91
CA LEU A 211 0.35 12.54 5.22
C LEU A 211 1.73 13.07 4.80
N GLY A 212 2.73 12.98 5.69
CA GLY A 212 4.10 13.40 5.38
C GLY A 212 4.70 12.61 4.22
N ILE A 213 4.48 11.29 4.19
CA ILE A 213 4.94 10.42 3.11
C ILE A 213 4.24 10.76 1.79
N MET A 214 2.91 10.95 1.80
CA MET A 214 2.18 11.31 0.58
C MET A 214 2.63 12.67 0.02
N LEU A 215 2.90 13.64 0.88
CA LEU A 215 3.49 14.91 0.47
C LEU A 215 4.89 14.73 -0.14
N ALA A 216 5.74 13.92 0.47
CA ALA A 216 7.07 13.64 -0.06
C ALA A 216 6.99 12.97 -1.44
N VAL A 217 6.11 11.99 -1.61
CA VAL A 217 5.88 11.31 -2.91
C VAL A 217 5.37 12.28 -3.98
N LEU A 218 4.60 13.31 -3.61
CA LEU A 218 4.15 14.34 -4.56
C LEU A 218 5.26 15.34 -4.91
N VAL A 219 6.03 15.79 -3.91
CA VAL A 219 7.06 16.82 -4.10
C VAL A 219 8.26 16.31 -4.90
N ILE A 220 8.72 15.09 -4.66
CA ILE A 220 9.92 14.53 -5.29
C ILE A 220 9.79 14.50 -6.83
N PRO A 221 8.73 13.94 -7.45
CA PRO A 221 8.59 13.93 -8.90
C PRO A 221 8.38 15.31 -9.50
N VAL A 222 7.61 16.18 -8.82
CA VAL A 222 7.39 17.56 -9.28
C VAL A 222 8.72 18.32 -9.31
N SER A 223 9.54 18.19 -8.27
CA SER A 223 10.89 18.78 -8.25
C SER A 223 11.77 18.23 -9.36
N TYR A 224 11.76 16.91 -9.59
CA TYR A 224 12.55 16.29 -10.65
C TYR A 224 12.12 16.75 -12.06
N THR A 225 10.81 16.82 -12.32
CA THR A 225 10.29 17.32 -13.61
C THR A 225 10.61 18.79 -13.83
N HIS A 226 10.58 19.59 -12.76
CA HIS A 226 10.90 21.01 -12.84
C HIS A 226 12.39 21.26 -13.08
N LEU A 227 13.27 20.53 -12.39
CA LEU A 227 14.72 20.61 -12.59
C LEU A 227 15.12 20.18 -14.02
N ARG A 228 14.53 19.10 -14.54
CA ARG A 228 14.79 18.63 -15.89
C ARG A 228 14.29 19.61 -16.98
N ALA A 229 13.20 20.34 -16.72
CA ALA A 229 12.74 21.39 -17.62
C ALA A 229 13.73 22.57 -17.69
N HIS A 230 14.41 22.88 -16.58
CA HIS A 230 15.45 23.90 -16.53
C HIS A 230 16.76 23.46 -17.22
N GLU A 231 17.15 22.20 -17.09
CA GLU A 231 18.35 21.67 -17.79
C GLU A 231 18.20 21.70 -19.32
N THR A 232 17.01 21.40 -19.84
CA THR A 232 16.73 21.49 -21.28
C THR A 232 16.69 22.94 -21.79
N LEU A 233 16.32 23.91 -20.95
CA LEU A 233 16.36 25.33 -21.30
C LEU A 233 17.78 25.94 -21.23
N ALA A 234 18.65 25.39 -20.40
CA ALA A 234 20.03 25.84 -20.26
C ALA A 234 20.98 25.31 -21.37
N ASN A 235 20.53 24.27 -22.10
CA ASN A 235 21.29 23.64 -23.19
C ASN A 235 20.78 24.05 -24.61
N LEU A 236 19.89 25.03 -24.70
CA LEU A 236 19.44 25.74 -25.92
C LEU A 236 20.08 27.12 -25.98
#